data_4c8cd92b191ed28335ba54e02a78634e
#
_entry.id   4c8cd92b191ed28335ba54e02a78634e
#
_cell.length_a   1.000
_cell.length_b   1.000
_cell.length_c   1.000
_cell.angle_alpha   90.00
_cell.angle_beta   90.00
_cell.angle_gamma   90.00
#
_symmetry.space_group_name_H-M   'P 1'
#
loop_
_entity.id
_entity.type
_entity.pdbx_description
1 polymer ?
#
loop_
_entity_poly.entity_id
_entity_poly.type
_entity_poly.pdbx_seq_one_letter_code
_entity_poly.pdbx_strand_id
1 'polypeptide(L)'
;VLRDSGSEGADEAELRLGVITPHTETLRREFGEAFAEWWKQKTGQSVYVNYLVPGGTSECVRVISNGFEAARERGEAGCGIDVFFGGGAFDFARQAKLDRFQKLRIFETHPELFGEGGIPATLGGETFYDPDHEWIGCVLSSFGICYNTDLLKDRGLSPPVSWDDLGDPGYVRGIALADTTKSSSVTKSFEMLVQ
;
A
#
# COMPACT_ATOMS: atom_id res chain seq x y z
N VAL A 1 -17.68 24.29 -11.81
CA VAL A 1 -16.44 24.61 -11.08
C VAL A 1 -16.61 24.02 -9.68
N LEU A 2 -16.13 22.78 -9.47
CA LEU A 2 -16.02 22.19 -8.15
C LEU A 2 -14.80 22.82 -7.48
N ARG A 3 -15.01 23.64 -6.47
CA ARG A 3 -13.94 24.09 -5.57
C ARG A 3 -13.46 22.86 -4.80
N ASP A 4 -12.19 22.57 -4.95
CA ASP A 4 -11.49 21.56 -4.17
C ASP A 4 -11.47 22.05 -2.71
N SER A 5 -12.29 21.42 -1.85
CA SER A 5 -12.37 21.73 -0.42
C SER A 5 -11.09 21.34 0.36
N GLY A 6 -10.11 20.79 -0.34
CA GLY A 6 -8.79 20.43 0.23
C GLY A 6 -7.80 21.57 0.34
N SER A 7 -8.02 22.72 -0.34
CA SER A 7 -7.02 23.79 -0.33
C SER A 7 -7.09 24.72 0.88
N GLU A 8 -8.26 24.90 1.49
CA GLU A 8 -8.41 25.83 2.64
C GLU A 8 -7.73 25.32 3.92
N GLY A 9 -7.72 23.99 4.15
CA GLY A 9 -7.04 23.41 5.32
C GLY A 9 -5.50 23.31 5.18
N ALA A 10 -5.00 23.33 3.94
CA ALA A 10 -3.58 23.20 3.68
C ALA A 10 -2.77 24.47 4.05
N ASP A 11 -3.34 25.65 3.87
CA ASP A 11 -2.64 26.92 4.12
C ASP A 11 -2.67 27.32 5.60
N GLU A 12 -3.60 26.77 6.38
CA GLU A 12 -3.74 27.05 7.81
C GLU A 12 -3.03 26.04 8.71
N ALA A 13 -2.59 24.90 8.18
CA ALA A 13 -1.93 23.87 8.97
C ALA A 13 -0.46 24.23 9.27
N GLU A 14 -0.06 24.02 10.54
CA GLU A 14 1.30 24.27 11.02
C GLU A 14 2.32 23.29 10.43
N LEU A 15 1.87 22.08 10.11
CA LEU A 15 2.70 21.03 9.53
C LEU A 15 2.03 20.45 8.27
N ARG A 16 2.86 19.95 7.37
CA ARG A 16 2.41 19.19 6.19
C ARG A 16 3.11 17.85 6.16
N LEU A 17 2.33 16.78 5.92
CA LEU A 17 2.84 15.42 5.74
C LEU A 17 2.55 14.97 4.31
N GLY A 18 3.60 14.75 3.53
CA GLY A 18 3.51 14.25 2.16
C GLY A 18 3.41 12.72 2.11
N VAL A 19 2.28 12.19 1.71
CA VAL A 19 2.02 10.74 1.65
C VAL A 19 1.78 10.30 0.21
N ILE A 20 2.63 9.41 -0.31
CA ILE A 20 2.35 8.75 -1.59
C ILE A 20 1.64 7.42 -1.35
N THR A 21 0.57 7.15 -2.10
CA THR A 21 -0.27 5.98 -1.86
C THR A 21 -1.06 5.56 -3.10
N PRO A 22 -1.30 4.24 -3.30
CA PRO A 22 -2.25 3.73 -4.28
C PRO A 22 -3.69 3.59 -3.74
N HIS A 23 -3.92 3.92 -2.47
CA HIS A 23 -5.21 3.70 -1.82
C HIS A 23 -6.32 4.59 -2.36
N THR A 24 -7.57 4.11 -2.22
CA THR A 24 -8.79 4.81 -2.61
C THR A 24 -9.01 6.08 -1.79
N GLU A 25 -9.83 6.99 -2.31
CA GLU A 25 -10.17 8.25 -1.66
C GLU A 25 -10.75 8.04 -0.26
N THR A 26 -11.64 7.06 -0.09
CA THR A 26 -12.25 6.75 1.22
C THR A 26 -11.19 6.42 2.26
N LEU A 27 -10.24 5.53 1.95
CA LEU A 27 -9.16 5.18 2.87
C LEU A 27 -8.29 6.40 3.19
N ARG A 28 -7.90 7.18 2.18
CA ARG A 28 -7.08 8.38 2.39
C ARG A 28 -7.75 9.39 3.31
N ARG A 29 -9.04 9.64 3.09
CA ARG A 29 -9.82 10.56 3.91
C ARG A 29 -9.87 10.08 5.36
N GLU A 30 -10.31 8.85 5.60
CA GLU A 30 -10.46 8.32 6.95
C GLU A 30 -9.14 8.28 7.72
N PHE A 31 -8.07 7.81 7.09
CA PHE A 31 -6.74 7.80 7.74
C PHE A 31 -6.19 9.20 7.94
N GLY A 32 -6.37 10.10 6.97
CA GLY A 32 -5.88 11.48 7.08
C GLY A 32 -6.58 12.26 8.17
N GLU A 33 -7.91 12.17 8.25
CA GLU A 33 -8.73 12.82 9.28
C GLU A 33 -8.39 12.28 10.68
N ALA A 34 -8.35 10.95 10.82
CA ALA A 34 -8.03 10.31 12.10
C ALA A 34 -6.60 10.64 12.56
N PHE A 35 -5.62 10.65 11.64
CA PHE A 35 -4.25 11.03 11.96
C PHE A 35 -4.15 12.50 12.38
N ALA A 36 -4.80 13.41 11.65
CA ALA A 36 -4.76 14.83 11.96
C ALA A 36 -5.38 15.14 13.33
N GLU A 37 -6.49 14.49 13.66
CA GLU A 37 -7.12 14.61 14.96
C GLU A 37 -6.23 14.06 16.08
N TRP A 38 -5.70 12.86 15.91
CA TRP A 38 -4.80 12.23 16.88
C TRP A 38 -3.54 13.08 17.11
N TRP A 39 -2.94 13.60 16.02
CA TRP A 39 -1.75 14.45 16.12
C TRP A 39 -2.02 15.72 16.89
N LYS A 40 -3.13 16.38 16.61
CA LYS A 40 -3.55 17.59 17.33
C LYS A 40 -3.79 17.33 18.80
N GLN A 41 -4.45 16.22 19.15
CA GLN A 41 -4.66 15.83 20.55
C GLN A 41 -3.35 15.55 21.28
N LYS A 42 -2.39 14.92 20.60
CA LYS A 42 -1.11 14.51 21.18
C LYS A 42 -0.11 15.65 21.30
N THR A 43 -0.07 16.57 20.35
CA THR A 43 0.98 17.59 20.24
C THR A 43 0.47 19.02 20.37
N GLY A 44 -0.81 19.26 20.20
CA GLY A 44 -1.42 20.59 20.11
C GLY A 44 -1.29 21.23 18.73
N GLN A 45 -0.51 20.64 17.80
CA GLN A 45 -0.26 21.19 16.47
C GLN A 45 -1.22 20.64 15.42
N SER A 46 -1.58 21.47 14.44
CA SER A 46 -2.34 21.04 13.28
C SER A 46 -1.42 20.44 12.21
N VAL A 47 -1.89 19.39 11.53
CA VAL A 47 -1.19 18.78 10.40
C VAL A 47 -2.13 18.60 9.23
N TYR A 48 -1.67 18.95 8.03
CA TYR A 48 -2.34 18.64 6.77
C TYR A 48 -1.67 17.45 6.11
N VAL A 49 -2.44 16.39 5.84
CA VAL A 49 -1.96 15.21 5.13
C VAL A 49 -2.18 15.39 3.63
N ASN A 50 -1.08 15.61 2.93
CA ASN A 50 -1.07 15.83 1.48
C ASN A 50 -0.86 14.49 0.75
N TYR A 51 -1.88 13.99 0.08
CA TYR A 51 -1.83 12.72 -0.64
C TYR A 51 -1.43 12.89 -2.10
N LEU A 52 -0.37 12.19 -2.50
CA LEU A 52 0.05 12.01 -3.89
C LEU A 52 -0.40 10.62 -4.37
N VAL A 53 -1.25 10.58 -5.39
CA VAL A 53 -1.89 9.35 -5.89
C VAL A 53 -1.64 9.20 -7.39
N PRO A 54 -0.44 8.74 -7.79
CA PRO A 54 -0.08 8.65 -9.21
C PRO A 54 -0.76 7.48 -9.93
N GLY A 55 -1.34 6.54 -9.18
CA GLY A 55 -1.96 5.33 -9.70
C GLY A 55 -1.77 4.14 -8.75
N GLY A 56 -1.46 2.96 -9.26
CA GLY A 56 -1.17 1.77 -8.46
C GLY A 56 0.22 1.83 -7.81
N THR A 57 0.59 0.76 -7.11
CA THR A 57 1.88 0.67 -6.39
C THR A 57 3.08 0.87 -7.30
N SER A 58 3.03 0.32 -8.53
CA SER A 58 4.13 0.47 -9.51
C SER A 58 4.35 1.93 -9.92
N GLU A 59 3.27 2.71 -10.07
CA GLU A 59 3.34 4.14 -10.34
C GLU A 59 3.90 4.92 -9.14
N CYS A 60 3.50 4.54 -7.91
CA CYS A 60 4.07 5.13 -6.69
C CYS A 60 5.59 4.91 -6.63
N VAL A 61 6.04 3.68 -6.84
CA VAL A 61 7.48 3.33 -6.87
C VAL A 61 8.24 4.10 -7.95
N ARG A 62 7.63 4.29 -9.13
CA ARG A 62 8.24 5.07 -10.20
C ARG A 62 8.41 6.54 -9.82
N VAL A 63 7.38 7.15 -9.21
CA VAL A 63 7.45 8.54 -8.73
C VAL A 63 8.51 8.70 -7.66
N ILE A 64 8.57 7.79 -6.68
CA ILE A 64 9.61 7.78 -5.65
C ILE A 64 11.00 7.71 -6.30
N SER A 65 11.20 6.80 -7.26
CA SER A 65 12.49 6.62 -7.94
C SER A 65 12.94 7.88 -8.68
N ASN A 66 12.03 8.47 -9.46
CA ASN A 66 12.30 9.72 -10.18
C ASN A 66 12.58 10.88 -9.22
N GLY A 67 11.88 10.93 -8.07
CA GLY A 67 12.09 11.92 -7.03
C GLY A 67 13.49 11.84 -6.42
N PHE A 68 13.98 10.64 -6.13
CA PHE A 68 15.34 10.43 -5.63
C PHE A 68 16.41 10.75 -6.68
N GLU A 69 16.18 10.43 -7.96
CA GLU A 69 17.11 10.81 -9.04
C GLU A 69 17.21 12.34 -9.17
N ALA A 70 16.09 13.04 -9.20
CA ALA A 70 16.06 14.49 -9.27
C ALA A 70 16.69 15.15 -8.02
N ALA A 71 16.46 14.60 -6.82
CA ALA A 71 17.07 15.08 -5.58
C ALA A 71 18.61 14.94 -5.63
N ARG A 72 19.10 13.80 -6.11
CA ARG A 72 20.54 13.56 -6.28
C ARG A 72 21.19 14.57 -7.22
N GLU A 73 20.52 14.90 -8.33
CA GLU A 73 21.02 15.92 -9.28
C GLU A 73 21.12 17.32 -8.63
N ARG A 74 20.24 17.62 -7.67
CA ARG A 74 20.25 18.87 -6.90
C ARG A 74 21.15 18.85 -5.66
N GLY A 75 21.74 17.70 -5.34
CA GLY A 75 22.51 17.52 -4.10
C GLY A 75 21.65 17.52 -2.84
N GLU A 76 20.38 17.17 -2.95
CA GLU A 76 19.41 17.09 -1.86
C GLU A 76 19.31 15.67 -1.32
N ALA A 77 19.01 15.52 -0.03
CA ALA A 77 18.66 14.25 0.59
C ALA A 77 17.13 14.04 0.53
N GLY A 78 16.71 12.86 0.09
CA GLY A 78 15.29 12.49 0.04
C GLY A 78 14.58 12.99 -1.22
N CYS A 79 13.36 12.48 -1.44
CA CYS A 79 12.59 12.75 -2.65
C CYS A 79 11.41 13.72 -2.45
N GLY A 80 11.32 14.36 -1.27
CA GLY A 80 10.22 15.27 -0.93
C GLY A 80 8.90 14.56 -0.57
N ILE A 81 8.96 13.25 -0.30
CA ILE A 81 7.84 12.42 0.16
C ILE A 81 8.21 11.91 1.55
N ASP A 82 7.31 12.11 2.52
CA ASP A 82 7.57 11.72 3.90
C ASP A 82 7.18 10.26 4.19
N VAL A 83 6.08 9.79 3.58
CA VAL A 83 5.54 8.45 3.82
C VAL A 83 5.13 7.78 2.51
N PHE A 84 5.54 6.54 2.33
CA PHE A 84 4.97 5.64 1.34
C PHE A 84 3.97 4.71 2.06
N PHE A 85 2.68 4.87 1.77
CA PHE A 85 1.59 4.17 2.42
C PHE A 85 0.85 3.26 1.45
N GLY A 86 0.97 1.95 1.62
CA GLY A 86 0.36 0.93 0.77
C GLY A 86 1.32 0.41 -0.30
N GLY A 87 1.21 -0.86 -0.58
CA GLY A 87 2.09 -1.65 -1.42
C GLY A 87 2.33 -3.02 -0.78
N GLY A 88 3.21 -3.81 -1.33
CA GLY A 88 3.59 -5.12 -0.82
C GLY A 88 4.98 -5.14 -0.18
N ALA A 89 5.26 -6.15 0.63
CA ALA A 89 6.57 -6.34 1.26
C ALA A 89 7.73 -6.30 0.25
N PHE A 90 7.51 -6.83 -0.96
CA PHE A 90 8.50 -6.81 -2.05
C PHE A 90 8.88 -5.37 -2.47
N ASP A 91 7.88 -4.49 -2.63
CA ASP A 91 8.11 -3.10 -3.03
C ASP A 91 8.89 -2.36 -1.95
N PHE A 92 8.52 -2.54 -0.69
CA PHE A 92 9.20 -1.92 0.46
C PHE A 92 10.62 -2.45 0.63
N ALA A 93 10.83 -3.76 0.60
CA ALA A 93 12.16 -4.36 0.71
C ALA A 93 13.10 -3.88 -0.41
N ARG A 94 12.57 -3.65 -1.63
CA ARG A 94 13.33 -3.09 -2.74
C ARG A 94 13.73 -1.64 -2.49
N GLN A 95 12.86 -0.82 -1.91
CA GLN A 95 13.18 0.57 -1.58
C GLN A 95 14.20 0.64 -0.42
N ALA A 96 14.06 -0.21 0.60
CA ALA A 96 15.01 -0.34 1.69
C ALA A 96 16.43 -0.68 1.18
N LYS A 97 16.56 -1.67 0.28
CA LYS A 97 17.84 -2.03 -0.36
C LYS A 97 18.52 -0.89 -1.15
N LEU A 98 17.78 0.16 -1.48
CA LEU A 98 18.26 1.36 -2.17
C LEU A 98 18.53 2.51 -1.20
N ASP A 99 18.55 2.25 0.11
CA ASP A 99 18.74 3.24 1.19
C ASP A 99 17.77 4.43 1.08
N ARG A 100 16.50 4.14 0.77
CA ARG A 100 15.47 5.17 0.55
C ARG A 100 14.55 5.38 1.73
N PHE A 101 14.64 4.56 2.75
CA PHE A 101 13.85 4.65 3.95
C PHE A 101 14.70 5.04 5.16
N GLN A 102 14.03 5.56 6.18
CA GLN A 102 14.61 5.81 7.48
C GLN A 102 14.10 4.79 8.48
N LYS A 103 14.90 4.51 9.52
CA LYS A 103 14.51 3.62 10.59
C LYS A 103 13.28 4.15 11.33
N LEU A 104 12.30 3.29 11.50
CA LEU A 104 11.05 3.60 12.18
C LEU A 104 11.24 3.49 13.69
N ARG A 105 11.01 4.58 14.41
CA ARG A 105 11.11 4.62 15.87
C ARG A 105 10.02 3.84 16.60
N ILE A 106 8.98 3.39 15.90
CA ILE A 106 7.89 2.62 16.50
C ILE A 106 8.37 1.33 17.15
N PHE A 107 9.41 0.71 16.63
CA PHE A 107 10.00 -0.49 17.20
C PHE A 107 10.64 -0.26 18.58
N GLU A 108 11.08 0.97 18.83
CA GLU A 108 11.64 1.38 20.11
C GLU A 108 10.57 1.92 21.06
N THR A 109 9.60 2.67 20.52
CA THR A 109 8.58 3.35 21.32
C THR A 109 7.38 2.46 21.66
N HIS A 110 7.13 1.41 20.85
CA HIS A 110 6.03 0.48 21.00
C HIS A 110 6.47 -0.96 20.70
N PRO A 111 7.48 -1.49 21.44
CA PRO A 111 7.97 -2.86 21.22
C PRO A 111 6.89 -3.92 21.47
N GLU A 112 5.88 -3.62 22.27
CA GLU A 112 4.75 -4.51 22.57
C GLU A 112 3.87 -4.83 21.34
N LEU A 113 3.97 -4.04 20.26
CA LEU A 113 3.24 -4.30 19.03
C LEU A 113 3.86 -5.43 18.18
N PHE A 114 5.08 -5.87 18.50
CA PHE A 114 5.85 -6.80 17.68
C PHE A 114 6.13 -8.11 18.41
N GLY A 115 6.35 -9.17 17.64
CA GLY A 115 6.70 -10.48 18.16
C GLY A 115 5.49 -11.34 18.54
N GLU A 116 5.66 -12.16 19.57
CA GLU A 116 4.61 -13.09 20.03
C GLU A 116 3.40 -12.34 20.59
N GLY A 117 2.23 -12.58 20.01
CA GLY A 117 0.98 -11.89 20.37
C GLY A 117 0.73 -10.56 19.68
N GLY A 118 1.71 -10.07 18.90
CA GLY A 118 1.60 -8.85 18.08
C GLY A 118 1.82 -9.14 16.59
N ILE A 119 2.46 -8.21 15.89
CA ILE A 119 2.84 -8.36 14.49
C ILE A 119 4.05 -9.30 14.43
N PRO A 120 3.96 -10.49 13.85
CA PRO A 120 5.08 -11.42 13.74
C PRO A 120 6.10 -10.92 12.70
N ALA A 121 7.38 -11.28 12.84
CA ALA A 121 8.38 -10.97 11.83
C ALA A 121 8.06 -11.63 10.48
N THR A 122 7.55 -12.87 10.54
CA THR A 122 7.15 -13.64 9.35
C THR A 122 5.90 -14.48 9.65
N LEU A 123 5.08 -14.68 8.64
CA LEU A 123 3.94 -15.60 8.69
C LEU A 123 3.77 -16.25 7.31
N GLY A 124 3.75 -17.59 7.25
CA GLY A 124 3.59 -18.32 5.98
C GLY A 124 4.67 -18.02 4.94
N GLY A 125 5.89 -17.66 5.38
CA GLY A 125 6.99 -17.26 4.50
C GLY A 125 7.02 -15.78 4.10
N GLU A 126 5.96 -15.03 4.39
CA GLU A 126 5.90 -13.59 4.13
C GLU A 126 6.48 -12.80 5.30
N THR A 127 7.25 -11.75 5.00
CA THR A 127 7.86 -10.83 5.98
C THR A 127 6.91 -9.68 6.26
N PHE A 128 6.68 -9.37 7.54
CA PHE A 128 5.76 -8.33 7.98
C PHE A 128 6.43 -7.02 8.38
N TYR A 129 7.72 -7.04 8.64
CA TYR A 129 8.51 -5.82 8.84
C TYR A 129 9.97 -6.08 8.51
N ASP A 130 10.67 -5.01 8.21
CA ASP A 130 12.08 -5.05 7.86
C ASP A 130 12.95 -5.42 9.07
N PRO A 131 13.97 -6.30 8.90
CA PRO A 131 14.91 -6.60 9.97
C PRO A 131 15.68 -5.36 10.48
N ASP A 132 15.91 -4.37 9.62
CA ASP A 132 16.57 -3.10 9.96
C ASP A 132 15.58 -2.02 10.39
N HIS A 133 14.27 -2.38 10.51
CA HIS A 133 13.19 -1.50 10.98
C HIS A 133 12.86 -0.31 10.07
N GLU A 134 13.04 -0.44 8.77
CA GLU A 134 12.81 0.64 7.80
C GLU A 134 11.37 0.66 7.25
N TRP A 135 10.65 -0.45 7.35
CA TRP A 135 9.24 -0.55 6.98
C TRP A 135 8.49 -1.56 7.84
N ILE A 136 7.16 -1.44 7.84
CA ILE A 136 6.26 -2.32 8.57
C ILE A 136 4.99 -2.59 7.75
N GLY A 137 4.52 -3.83 7.74
CA GLY A 137 3.18 -4.19 7.28
C GLY A 137 2.14 -3.85 8.34
N CYS A 138 1.10 -3.14 7.93
CA CYS A 138 -0.01 -2.76 8.83
C CYS A 138 -1.31 -3.52 8.55
N VAL A 139 -1.36 -4.29 7.47
CA VAL A 139 -2.53 -5.08 7.06
C VAL A 139 -2.08 -6.43 6.52
N LEU A 140 -2.72 -7.48 7.01
CA LEU A 140 -2.65 -8.82 6.41
C LEU A 140 -3.80 -8.97 5.42
N SER A 141 -3.48 -9.30 4.18
CA SER A 141 -4.47 -9.64 3.16
C SER A 141 -4.14 -10.96 2.47
N SER A 142 -5.12 -11.53 1.80
CA SER A 142 -4.96 -12.75 1.02
C SER A 142 -5.54 -12.57 -0.38
N PHE A 143 -5.09 -13.41 -1.30
CA PHE A 143 -5.66 -13.51 -2.64
C PHE A 143 -6.68 -14.63 -2.68
N GLY A 144 -7.73 -14.44 -3.47
CA GLY A 144 -8.77 -15.45 -3.61
C GLY A 144 -9.57 -15.24 -4.89
N ILE A 145 -10.39 -16.23 -5.19
CA ILE A 145 -11.30 -16.20 -6.33
C ILE A 145 -12.62 -15.61 -5.88
N CYS A 146 -13.02 -14.49 -6.49
CA CYS A 146 -14.35 -13.92 -6.33
C CYS A 146 -15.17 -14.30 -7.56
N TYR A 147 -16.35 -14.89 -7.37
CA TYR A 147 -17.19 -15.33 -8.47
C TYR A 147 -18.64 -14.88 -8.32
N ASN A 148 -19.31 -14.69 -9.45
CA ASN A 148 -20.72 -14.37 -9.50
C ASN A 148 -21.52 -15.68 -9.50
N THR A 149 -22.27 -15.93 -8.42
CA THR A 149 -23.05 -17.15 -8.21
C THR A 149 -24.15 -17.35 -9.24
N ASP A 150 -24.80 -16.27 -9.67
CA ASP A 150 -25.90 -16.33 -10.65
C ASP A 150 -25.36 -16.68 -12.03
N LEU A 151 -24.24 -16.06 -12.42
CA LEU A 151 -23.58 -16.35 -13.69
C LEU A 151 -23.09 -17.81 -13.78
N LEU A 152 -22.54 -18.34 -12.69
CA LEU A 152 -22.13 -19.76 -12.65
C LEU A 152 -23.33 -20.68 -12.82
N LYS A 153 -24.43 -20.40 -12.10
CA LYS A 153 -25.68 -21.15 -12.20
C LYS A 153 -26.25 -21.12 -13.61
N ASP A 154 -26.30 -19.95 -14.25
CA ASP A 154 -26.82 -19.79 -15.60
C ASP A 154 -25.98 -20.54 -16.65
N ARG A 155 -24.67 -20.68 -16.39
CA ARG A 155 -23.75 -21.46 -17.24
C ARG A 155 -23.67 -22.94 -16.90
N GLY A 156 -24.34 -23.38 -15.83
CA GLY A 156 -24.27 -24.76 -15.33
C GLY A 156 -22.88 -25.15 -14.78
N LEU A 157 -22.14 -24.16 -14.26
CA LEU A 157 -20.79 -24.36 -13.72
C LEU A 157 -20.84 -24.47 -12.19
N SER A 158 -19.97 -25.33 -11.66
CA SER A 158 -19.74 -25.40 -10.19
C SER A 158 -18.86 -24.23 -9.73
N PRO A 159 -19.01 -23.72 -8.50
CA PRO A 159 -18.06 -22.77 -7.95
C PRO A 159 -16.62 -23.30 -7.93
N PRO A 160 -15.61 -22.49 -8.33
CA PRO A 160 -14.23 -22.90 -8.24
C PRO A 160 -13.81 -23.00 -6.77
N VAL A 161 -13.13 -24.07 -6.39
CA VAL A 161 -12.61 -24.33 -5.04
C VAL A 161 -11.09 -24.24 -4.99
N SER A 162 -10.44 -24.26 -6.16
CA SER A 162 -9.00 -24.10 -6.33
C SER A 162 -8.68 -23.23 -7.53
N TRP A 163 -7.43 -22.77 -7.63
CA TRP A 163 -6.95 -22.02 -8.79
C TRP A 163 -6.92 -22.88 -10.05
N ASP A 164 -6.68 -24.19 -9.91
CA ASP A 164 -6.64 -25.13 -11.05
C ASP A 164 -8.01 -25.26 -11.72
N ASP A 165 -9.11 -25.09 -10.98
CA ASP A 165 -10.46 -25.14 -11.53
C ASP A 165 -10.70 -24.05 -12.59
N LEU A 166 -9.98 -22.94 -12.50
CA LEU A 166 -10.07 -21.86 -13.51
C LEU A 166 -9.54 -22.29 -14.88
N GLY A 167 -8.80 -23.39 -14.96
CA GLY A 167 -8.36 -24.03 -16.20
C GLY A 167 -9.47 -24.78 -16.95
N ASP A 168 -10.64 -25.01 -16.34
CA ASP A 168 -11.76 -25.66 -17.01
C ASP A 168 -12.29 -24.82 -18.18
N PRO A 169 -12.48 -25.43 -19.37
CA PRO A 169 -13.00 -24.72 -20.54
C PRO A 169 -14.33 -23.98 -20.32
N GLY A 170 -15.14 -24.40 -19.34
CA GLY A 170 -16.39 -23.73 -18.96
C GLY A 170 -16.22 -22.31 -18.49
N TYR A 171 -15.05 -21.96 -17.92
CA TYR A 171 -14.71 -20.61 -17.45
C TYR A 171 -14.16 -19.70 -18.53
N VAL A 172 -13.89 -20.20 -19.75
CA VAL A 172 -13.38 -19.40 -20.86
C VAL A 172 -14.27 -18.18 -21.11
N ARG A 173 -13.66 -17.00 -21.22
CA ARG A 173 -14.34 -15.69 -21.34
C ARG A 173 -15.18 -15.29 -20.10
N GLY A 174 -15.01 -15.99 -18.97
CA GLY A 174 -15.67 -15.68 -17.71
C GLY A 174 -14.70 -15.19 -16.64
N ILE A 175 -13.39 -15.21 -16.88
CA ILE A 175 -12.36 -14.81 -15.94
C ILE A 175 -11.97 -13.35 -16.21
N ALA A 176 -11.99 -12.53 -15.18
CA ALA A 176 -11.50 -11.16 -15.18
C ALA A 176 -10.26 -11.05 -14.29
N LEU A 177 -9.22 -10.44 -14.79
CA LEU A 177 -7.97 -10.17 -14.09
C LEU A 177 -7.58 -8.70 -14.28
N ALA A 178 -6.96 -8.09 -13.27
CA ALA A 178 -6.36 -6.80 -13.46
C ALA A 178 -5.01 -6.93 -14.21
N ASP A 179 -4.57 -5.83 -14.79
CA ASP A 179 -3.31 -5.74 -15.52
C ASP A 179 -2.12 -5.91 -14.55
N THR A 180 -1.32 -6.96 -14.74
CA THR A 180 -0.15 -7.26 -13.92
C THR A 180 0.92 -6.17 -13.99
N THR A 181 0.97 -5.39 -15.06
CA THR A 181 1.93 -4.28 -15.19
C THR A 181 1.55 -3.06 -14.36
N LYS A 182 0.30 -3.01 -13.87
CA LYS A 182 -0.26 -1.88 -13.11
C LYS A 182 -0.59 -2.21 -11.66
N SER A 183 -0.71 -3.49 -11.33
CA SER A 183 -1.10 -3.96 -10.00
C SER A 183 -0.09 -4.97 -9.47
N SER A 184 0.69 -4.57 -8.48
CA SER A 184 1.63 -5.46 -7.78
C SER A 184 0.91 -6.60 -7.07
N SER A 185 -0.32 -6.39 -6.57
CA SER A 185 -1.14 -7.44 -5.97
C SER A 185 -1.46 -8.55 -6.96
N VAL A 186 -1.83 -8.19 -8.20
CA VAL A 186 -2.12 -9.18 -9.25
C VAL A 186 -0.84 -9.87 -9.70
N THR A 187 0.28 -9.15 -9.83
CA THR A 187 1.59 -9.76 -10.11
C THR A 187 1.93 -10.80 -9.05
N LYS A 188 1.76 -10.45 -7.77
CA LYS A 188 2.04 -11.38 -6.65
C LYS A 188 1.13 -12.61 -6.67
N SER A 189 -0.16 -12.46 -7.02
CA SER A 189 -1.05 -13.62 -7.14
C SER A 189 -0.62 -14.55 -8.28
N PHE A 190 -0.11 -14.03 -9.40
CA PHE A 190 0.47 -14.85 -10.45
C PHE A 190 1.75 -15.55 -10.02
N GLU A 191 2.64 -14.88 -9.30
CA GLU A 191 3.85 -15.52 -8.74
C GLU A 191 3.49 -16.70 -7.86
N MET A 192 2.44 -16.57 -7.03
CA MET A 192 1.96 -17.65 -6.16
C MET A 192 1.35 -18.83 -6.94
N LEU A 193 0.79 -18.57 -8.13
CA LEU A 193 0.21 -19.64 -8.96
C LEU A 193 1.27 -20.46 -9.71
N VAL A 194 2.49 -19.95 -9.89
CA VAL A 194 3.57 -20.64 -10.62
C VAL A 194 4.64 -21.25 -9.69
N GLN A 195 4.52 -21.08 -8.39
CA GLN A 195 5.36 -21.73 -7.38
C GLN A 195 4.80 -23.10 -6.99
#